data_2ac24af043ee97ec4a299ae7a4d96c2a
#
_entry.id   2ac24af043ee97ec4a299ae7a4d96c2a
#
_cell.length_a   1.000
_cell.length_b   1.000
_cell.length_c   1.000
_cell.angle_alpha   90.00
_cell.angle_beta   90.00
_cell.angle_gamma   90.00
#
_symmetry.space_group_name_H-M   'P 1'
#
loop_
_entity.id
_entity.type
_entity.pdbx_description
1 polymer ?
#
loop_
_entity_poly.entity_id
_entity_poly.type
_entity_poly.pdbx_seq_one_letter_code
_entity_poly.pdbx_strand_id
1 'polypeptide(L)'
;TLCVGYGFLPNNELPRMLGCKHEYKGSGVSKIICNKHGRTSIKEVFVIGDSGDISGAHVAIYEGEIAGNIILEDFKLNNEVSKSLNNTKSTLVKKYKFQKAIWSVFKSEDIHSSIANKDTILCRCENVTSGKIDSILEDGYKDLSSIKRLSRAGMGRCQGRYCANMLLKKLKDL
;
A
#
# COMPACT_ATOMS: atom_id res chain seq x y z
N THR A 1 5.89 27.82 -9.81
CA THR A 1 5.19 26.81 -8.98
C THR A 1 6.03 25.54 -8.95
N LEU A 2 6.33 25.01 -7.77
CA LEU A 2 7.04 23.76 -7.58
C LEU A 2 6.03 22.68 -7.21
N CYS A 3 6.01 21.56 -7.94
CA CYS A 3 5.21 20.38 -7.62
C CYS A 3 6.16 19.24 -7.25
N VAL A 4 5.98 18.67 -6.07
CA VAL A 4 6.82 17.59 -5.54
C VAL A 4 5.96 16.37 -5.25
N GLY A 5 6.42 15.18 -5.68
CA GLY A 5 5.84 13.89 -5.36
C GLY A 5 6.84 13.04 -4.59
N TYR A 6 6.36 12.34 -3.57
CA TYR A 6 7.21 11.55 -2.68
C TYR A 6 7.08 10.04 -2.91
N GLY A 7 6.71 9.65 -4.12
CA GLY A 7 6.57 8.25 -4.51
C GLY A 7 5.12 7.80 -4.61
N PHE A 8 4.93 6.49 -4.63
CA PHE A 8 3.65 5.83 -4.85
C PHE A 8 3.26 5.00 -3.64
N LEU A 9 1.95 4.81 -3.48
CA LEU A 9 1.38 3.94 -2.46
C LEU A 9 0.61 2.81 -3.14
N PRO A 10 0.66 1.58 -2.60
CA PRO A 10 -0.12 0.47 -3.12
C PRO A 10 -1.62 0.77 -3.05
N ASN A 11 -2.34 0.53 -4.15
CA ASN A 11 -3.80 0.59 -4.15
C ASN A 11 -4.36 -0.78 -3.73
N ASN A 12 -4.50 -1.00 -2.44
CA ASN A 12 -4.90 -2.26 -1.82
C ASN A 12 -6.23 -2.19 -1.07
N GLU A 13 -7.11 -1.29 -1.46
CA GLU A 13 -8.41 -1.10 -0.83
C GLU A 13 -9.29 -2.35 -0.95
N LEU A 14 -9.38 -2.94 -2.16
CA LEU A 14 -10.20 -4.13 -2.40
C LEU A 14 -9.80 -5.33 -1.52
N PRO A 15 -8.54 -5.78 -1.47
CA PRO A 15 -8.18 -6.89 -0.60
C PRO A 15 -8.37 -6.56 0.88
N ARG A 16 -8.23 -5.32 1.31
CA ARG A 16 -8.54 -4.90 2.68
C ARG A 16 -10.04 -4.97 2.97
N MET A 17 -10.88 -4.53 2.06
CA MET A 17 -12.34 -4.64 2.17
C MET A 17 -12.81 -6.09 2.22
N LEU A 18 -12.14 -6.99 1.50
CA LEU A 18 -12.38 -8.43 1.55
C LEU A 18 -11.92 -9.08 2.87
N GLY A 19 -11.23 -8.34 3.74
CA GLY A 19 -10.73 -8.87 5.01
C GLY A 19 -9.39 -9.61 4.91
N CYS A 20 -8.63 -9.43 3.83
CA CYS A 20 -7.29 -9.99 3.73
C CYS A 20 -6.37 -9.44 4.83
N LYS A 21 -5.56 -10.32 5.45
CA LYS A 21 -4.57 -9.89 6.44
C LYS A 21 -3.59 -8.89 5.83
N HIS A 22 -3.32 -7.84 6.57
CA HIS A 22 -2.39 -6.78 6.16
C HIS A 22 -1.58 -6.27 7.35
N GLU A 23 -0.44 -5.69 7.06
CA GLU A 23 0.42 -5.04 8.05
C GLU A 23 0.66 -3.58 7.67
N TYR A 24 0.90 -2.73 8.67
CA TYR A 24 1.31 -1.36 8.45
C TYR A 24 2.82 -1.25 8.65
N LYS A 25 3.56 -0.88 7.61
CA LYS A 25 4.98 -0.52 7.72
C LYS A 25 5.13 0.89 8.27
N GLY A 26 6.29 1.21 8.82
CA GLY A 26 6.58 2.44 9.59
C GLY A 26 6.05 3.75 9.02
N SER A 27 5.95 3.89 7.70
CA SER A 27 5.40 5.05 6.99
C SER A 27 3.86 5.11 6.96
N GLY A 28 3.15 4.25 7.69
CA GLY A 28 1.69 4.16 7.61
C GLY A 28 1.17 3.43 6.36
N VAL A 29 2.06 2.93 5.51
CA VAL A 29 1.68 2.18 4.31
C VAL A 29 1.17 0.80 4.68
N SER A 30 -0.06 0.49 4.29
CA SER A 30 -0.63 -0.84 4.43
C SER A 30 -0.08 -1.77 3.35
N LYS A 31 0.46 -2.91 3.75
CA LYS A 31 0.88 -3.98 2.84
C LYS A 31 0.04 -5.22 3.09
N ILE A 32 -0.50 -5.81 2.03
CA ILE A 32 -1.23 -7.07 2.12
C ILE A 32 -0.25 -8.22 2.37
N ILE A 33 -0.57 -9.08 3.31
CA ILE A 33 0.23 -10.28 3.59
C ILE A 33 -0.16 -11.35 2.58
N CYS A 34 0.77 -11.68 1.69
CA CYS A 34 0.61 -12.73 0.69
C CYS A 34 1.88 -13.59 0.59
N ASN A 35 1.71 -14.81 0.06
CA ASN A 35 2.84 -15.69 -0.21
C ASN A 35 3.61 -15.23 -1.46
N LYS A 36 4.68 -15.95 -1.82
CA LYS A 36 5.53 -15.67 -2.99
C LYS A 36 4.82 -15.75 -4.35
N HIS A 37 3.55 -16.16 -4.36
CA HIS A 37 2.72 -16.31 -5.56
C HIS A 37 1.53 -15.35 -5.55
N GLY A 38 1.49 -14.41 -4.61
CA GLY A 38 0.44 -13.42 -4.48
C GLY A 38 -0.84 -13.92 -3.78
N ARG A 39 -0.89 -15.18 -3.30
CA ARG A 39 -2.06 -15.70 -2.57
C ARG A 39 -2.12 -15.04 -1.19
N THR A 40 -3.27 -14.51 -0.83
CA THR A 40 -3.52 -13.82 0.43
C THR A 40 -3.92 -14.80 1.56
N SER A 41 -4.36 -14.26 2.69
CA SER A 41 -4.96 -15.06 3.78
C SER A 41 -6.32 -15.66 3.42
N ILE A 42 -6.94 -15.19 2.34
CA ILE A 42 -8.17 -15.74 1.78
C ILE A 42 -7.79 -16.53 0.54
N LYS A 43 -8.12 -17.83 0.53
CA LYS A 43 -7.63 -18.80 -0.44
C LYS A 43 -7.88 -18.40 -1.89
N GLU A 44 -9.04 -17.83 -2.18
CA GLU A 44 -9.51 -17.46 -3.52
C GLU A 44 -9.05 -16.06 -3.95
N VAL A 45 -8.36 -15.32 -3.06
CA VAL A 45 -7.93 -13.94 -3.32
C VAL A 45 -6.42 -13.87 -3.52
N PHE A 46 -6.03 -13.37 -4.69
CA PHE A 46 -4.65 -13.09 -5.04
C PHE A 46 -4.43 -11.59 -5.14
N VAL A 47 -3.28 -11.13 -4.68
CA VAL A 47 -2.82 -9.75 -4.82
C VAL A 47 -1.46 -9.77 -5.49
N ILE A 48 -1.38 -9.16 -6.66
CA ILE A 48 -0.20 -9.11 -7.51
C ILE A 48 0.05 -7.68 -7.99
N GLY A 49 1.25 -7.44 -8.49
CA GLY A 49 1.66 -6.12 -8.97
C GLY A 49 1.60 -5.06 -7.89
N ASP A 50 1.40 -3.82 -8.30
CA ASP A 50 1.47 -2.65 -7.42
C ASP A 50 0.37 -2.58 -6.35
N SER A 51 -0.63 -3.46 -6.40
CA SER A 51 -1.59 -3.63 -5.29
C SER A 51 -0.99 -4.36 -4.08
N GLY A 52 0.02 -5.19 -4.29
CA GLY A 52 0.76 -5.90 -3.23
C GLY A 52 1.95 -5.11 -2.73
N ASP A 53 2.83 -4.74 -3.64
CA ASP A 53 4.03 -3.94 -3.39
C ASP A 53 4.43 -3.21 -4.68
N ILE A 54 4.88 -1.96 -4.58
CA ILE A 54 5.24 -1.18 -5.77
C ILE A 54 6.55 -1.73 -6.35
N SER A 55 6.44 -2.57 -7.37
CA SER A 55 7.56 -3.24 -8.01
C SER A 55 7.65 -2.98 -9.52
N GLY A 56 6.71 -2.24 -10.06
CA GLY A 56 6.67 -1.80 -11.46
C GLY A 56 6.11 -2.84 -12.42
N ALA A 57 5.75 -2.37 -13.61
CA ALA A 57 4.99 -3.12 -14.61
C ALA A 57 5.63 -4.47 -15.02
N HIS A 58 6.96 -4.49 -15.17
CA HIS A 58 7.65 -5.73 -15.56
C HIS A 58 7.54 -6.84 -14.50
N VAL A 59 7.56 -6.48 -13.22
CA VAL A 59 7.34 -7.44 -12.13
C VAL A 59 5.88 -7.90 -12.14
N ALA A 60 4.94 -6.97 -12.26
CA ALA A 60 3.51 -7.25 -12.25
C ALA A 60 3.09 -8.26 -13.35
N ILE A 61 3.68 -8.17 -14.56
CA ILE A 61 3.41 -9.09 -15.65
C ILE A 61 3.79 -10.53 -15.27
N TYR A 62 5.00 -10.74 -14.74
CA TYR A 62 5.46 -12.08 -14.35
C TYR A 62 4.74 -12.62 -13.12
N GLU A 63 4.39 -11.76 -12.17
CA GLU A 63 3.52 -12.15 -11.05
C GLU A 63 2.16 -12.60 -11.52
N GLY A 64 1.56 -11.88 -12.48
CA GLY A 64 0.28 -12.22 -13.10
C GLY A 64 0.32 -13.57 -13.80
N GLU A 65 1.38 -13.84 -14.57
CA GLU A 65 1.58 -15.12 -15.25
C GLU A 65 1.68 -16.27 -14.23
N ILE A 66 2.46 -16.10 -13.17
CA ILE A 66 2.60 -17.10 -12.10
C ILE A 66 1.27 -17.33 -11.38
N ALA A 67 0.58 -16.28 -10.99
CA ALA A 67 -0.70 -16.39 -10.28
C ALA A 67 -1.76 -17.06 -11.17
N GLY A 68 -1.85 -16.70 -12.45
CA GLY A 68 -2.76 -17.33 -13.42
C GLY A 68 -2.52 -18.83 -13.53
N ASN A 69 -1.27 -19.25 -13.64
CA ASN A 69 -0.94 -20.68 -13.71
C ASN A 69 -1.30 -21.45 -12.45
N ILE A 70 -1.09 -20.84 -11.28
CA ILE A 70 -1.49 -21.45 -9.98
C ILE A 70 -3.01 -21.58 -9.87
N ILE A 71 -3.75 -20.59 -10.37
CA ILE A 71 -5.21 -20.65 -10.42
C ILE A 71 -5.66 -21.80 -11.32
N LEU A 72 -5.05 -21.97 -12.50
CA LEU A 72 -5.35 -23.09 -13.40
C LEU A 72 -5.05 -24.45 -12.77
N GLU A 73 -3.94 -24.56 -12.01
CA GLU A 73 -3.61 -25.75 -11.23
C GLU A 73 -4.66 -26.05 -10.16
N ASP A 74 -5.10 -25.03 -9.41
CA ASP A 74 -6.14 -25.18 -8.37
C ASP A 74 -7.46 -25.73 -8.95
N PHE A 75 -7.81 -25.31 -10.17
CA PHE A 75 -8.98 -25.79 -10.89
C PHE A 75 -8.75 -27.09 -11.68
N LYS A 76 -7.56 -27.67 -11.62
CA LYS A 76 -7.16 -28.87 -12.39
C LYS A 76 -7.33 -28.71 -13.92
N LEU A 77 -7.20 -27.51 -14.42
CA LEU A 77 -7.40 -27.18 -15.84
C LEU A 77 -6.10 -27.23 -16.67
N ASN A 78 -4.95 -27.54 -16.05
CA ASN A 78 -3.66 -27.44 -16.74
C ASN A 78 -2.72 -28.61 -16.45
N ASN A 79 -2.31 -29.32 -17.49
CA ASN A 79 -1.37 -30.43 -17.43
C ASN A 79 0.04 -30.13 -18.03
N GLU A 80 0.25 -28.99 -18.71
CA GLU A 80 1.48 -28.77 -19.50
C GLU A 80 2.38 -27.58 -19.08
N VAL A 81 2.02 -26.84 -18.03
CA VAL A 81 2.59 -25.49 -17.73
C VAL A 81 3.96 -25.49 -17.07
N SER A 82 4.50 -26.62 -16.61
CA SER A 82 5.64 -26.62 -15.68
C SER A 82 6.98 -26.06 -16.24
N LYS A 83 7.24 -26.17 -17.55
CA LYS A 83 8.52 -25.68 -18.13
C LYS A 83 8.53 -24.16 -18.34
N SER A 84 7.45 -23.58 -18.83
CA SER A 84 7.32 -22.12 -18.99
C SER A 84 7.42 -21.42 -17.64
N LEU A 85 6.76 -21.95 -16.62
CA LEU A 85 6.70 -21.39 -15.27
C LEU A 85 8.09 -21.26 -14.62
N ASN A 86 9.02 -22.18 -14.87
CA ASN A 86 10.36 -22.11 -14.29
C ASN A 86 11.17 -20.94 -14.88
N ASN A 87 11.04 -20.69 -16.17
CA ASN A 87 11.67 -19.54 -16.82
C ASN A 87 11.08 -18.22 -16.31
N THR A 88 9.76 -18.15 -16.18
CA THR A 88 9.05 -16.99 -15.61
C THR A 88 9.50 -16.70 -14.19
N LYS A 89 9.58 -17.72 -13.32
CA LYS A 89 10.08 -17.58 -11.95
C LYS A 89 11.54 -17.08 -11.89
N SER A 90 12.42 -17.62 -12.75
CA SER A 90 13.83 -17.19 -12.80
C SER A 90 13.97 -15.73 -13.25
N THR A 91 13.17 -15.33 -14.24
CA THR A 91 13.13 -13.96 -14.74
C THR A 91 12.57 -13.01 -13.69
N LEU A 92 11.49 -13.37 -13.00
CA LEU A 92 10.92 -12.60 -11.92
C LEU A 92 11.94 -12.30 -10.81
N VAL A 93 12.75 -13.29 -10.41
CA VAL A 93 13.82 -13.09 -9.43
C VAL A 93 14.84 -12.03 -9.88
N LYS A 94 15.22 -12.02 -11.16
CA LYS A 94 16.12 -11.00 -11.71
C LYS A 94 15.46 -9.61 -11.69
N LYS A 95 14.17 -9.52 -12.03
CA LYS A 95 13.42 -8.26 -12.00
C LYS A 95 13.27 -7.70 -10.59
N TYR A 96 13.01 -8.54 -9.60
CA TYR A 96 13.00 -8.12 -8.20
C TYR A 96 14.37 -7.61 -7.71
N LYS A 97 15.47 -8.27 -8.10
CA LYS A 97 16.81 -7.79 -7.75
C LYS A 97 17.06 -6.38 -8.32
N PHE A 98 16.70 -6.17 -9.58
CA PHE A 98 16.81 -4.85 -10.22
C PHE A 98 15.95 -3.80 -9.51
N GLN A 99 14.69 -4.13 -9.23
CA GLN A 99 13.79 -3.23 -8.54
C GLN A 99 14.29 -2.86 -7.13
N LYS A 100 14.81 -3.85 -6.40
CA LYS A 100 15.40 -3.63 -5.08
C LYS A 100 16.61 -2.67 -5.15
N ALA A 101 17.44 -2.80 -6.18
CA ALA A 101 18.57 -1.89 -6.41
C ALA A 101 18.07 -0.45 -6.69
N ILE A 102 17.05 -0.27 -7.54
CA ILE A 102 16.42 1.04 -7.78
C ILE A 102 15.90 1.64 -6.46
N TRP A 103 15.14 0.88 -5.68
CA TRP A 103 14.61 1.36 -4.40
C TRP A 103 15.68 1.71 -3.38
N SER A 104 16.85 1.05 -3.42
CA SER A 104 17.96 1.43 -2.55
C SER A 104 18.57 2.79 -2.90
N VAL A 105 18.51 3.18 -4.17
CA VAL A 105 18.99 4.51 -4.65
C VAL A 105 17.95 5.61 -4.40
N PHE A 106 16.66 5.29 -4.63
CA PHE A 106 15.56 6.26 -4.56
C PHE A 106 14.75 6.15 -3.25
N LYS A 107 15.31 5.50 -2.23
CA LYS A 107 14.67 5.43 -0.92
C LYS A 107 14.56 6.85 -0.34
N SER A 108 13.35 7.40 -0.31
CA SER A 108 13.10 8.61 0.44
C SER A 108 13.04 8.26 1.93
N GLU A 109 13.79 8.97 2.74
CA GLU A 109 13.55 8.99 4.18
C GLU A 109 12.18 9.60 4.46
N ASP A 110 11.63 9.31 5.61
CA ASP A 110 10.28 9.73 6.02
C ASP A 110 10.26 11.23 6.41
N ILE A 111 10.68 12.06 5.48
CA ILE A 111 10.88 13.51 5.65
C ILE A 111 9.53 14.23 5.89
N HIS A 112 8.42 13.64 5.46
CA HIS A 112 7.11 14.30 5.47
C HIS A 112 6.66 14.75 6.87
N SER A 113 6.94 13.96 7.91
CA SER A 113 6.55 14.27 9.28
C SER A 113 7.38 15.40 9.88
N SER A 114 8.63 15.58 9.46
CA SER A 114 9.52 16.63 9.97
C SER A 114 9.30 18.01 9.33
N ILE A 115 8.71 18.03 8.13
CA ILE A 115 8.45 19.29 7.40
C ILE A 115 7.04 19.84 7.70
N ALA A 116 6.09 18.98 8.07
CA ALA A 116 4.73 19.39 8.36
C ALA A 116 4.67 20.25 9.64
N ASN A 117 4.11 21.44 9.52
CA ASN A 117 3.77 22.31 10.64
C ASN A 117 2.25 22.28 10.92
N LYS A 118 1.80 23.02 11.94
CA LYS A 118 0.38 23.03 12.33
C LYS A 118 -0.55 23.51 11.22
N ASP A 119 -0.09 24.36 10.31
CA ASP A 119 -0.89 24.92 9.21
C ASP A 119 -0.85 24.02 7.95
N THR A 120 -0.02 22.98 7.94
CA THR A 120 0.06 22.04 6.82
C THR A 120 -1.27 21.30 6.63
N ILE A 121 -1.85 21.41 5.44
CA ILE A 121 -3.11 20.72 5.10
C ILE A 121 -2.83 19.23 4.91
N LEU A 122 -3.34 18.39 5.80
CA LEU A 122 -3.27 16.93 5.70
C LEU A 122 -4.41 16.37 4.84
N CYS A 123 -5.62 16.86 5.01
CA CYS A 123 -6.78 16.44 4.22
C CYS A 123 -7.21 17.57 3.29
N ARG A 124 -6.84 17.47 2.01
CA ARG A 124 -7.17 18.50 1.00
C ARG A 124 -8.66 18.56 0.68
N CYS A 125 -9.37 17.43 0.72
CA CYS A 125 -10.80 17.38 0.38
C CYS A 125 -11.68 18.12 1.39
N GLU A 126 -11.29 18.08 2.67
CA GLU A 126 -12.02 18.70 3.78
C GLU A 126 -11.26 19.90 4.39
N ASN A 127 -10.14 20.27 3.79
CA ASN A 127 -9.29 21.39 4.23
C ASN A 127 -8.86 21.30 5.70
N VAL A 128 -8.49 20.08 6.15
CA VAL A 128 -8.10 19.82 7.55
C VAL A 128 -6.59 19.90 7.70
N THR A 129 -6.15 20.75 8.62
CA THR A 129 -4.72 20.97 8.93
C THR A 129 -4.16 19.92 9.90
N SER A 130 -2.83 19.83 9.94
CA SER A 130 -2.09 19.03 10.94
C SER A 130 -2.45 19.43 12.37
N GLY A 131 -2.45 20.74 12.65
CA GLY A 131 -2.78 21.26 13.99
C GLY A 131 -4.18 20.89 14.47
N LYS A 132 -5.18 20.82 13.57
CA LYS A 132 -6.52 20.34 13.94
C LYS A 132 -6.49 18.88 14.37
N ILE A 133 -5.71 18.04 13.69
CA ILE A 133 -5.55 16.64 14.07
C ILE A 133 -4.81 16.54 15.40
N ASP A 134 -3.73 17.32 15.58
CA ASP A 134 -2.95 17.32 16.82
C ASP A 134 -3.82 17.69 18.02
N SER A 135 -4.68 18.71 17.92
CA SER A 135 -5.59 19.08 19.01
C SER A 135 -6.56 17.94 19.37
N ILE A 136 -7.07 17.20 18.41
CA ILE A 136 -7.95 16.05 18.66
C ILE A 136 -7.21 14.93 19.41
N LEU A 137 -5.94 14.70 19.04
CA LEU A 137 -5.10 13.71 19.71
C LEU A 137 -4.73 14.13 21.14
N GLU A 138 -4.45 15.43 21.35
CA GLU A 138 -4.21 16.04 22.67
C GLU A 138 -5.45 15.93 23.57
N ASP A 139 -6.66 16.05 23.01
CA ASP A 139 -7.95 15.83 23.72
C ASP A 139 -8.19 14.35 24.08
N GLY A 140 -7.26 13.44 23.73
CA GLY A 140 -7.29 12.02 24.10
C GLY A 140 -7.99 11.09 23.10
N TYR A 141 -8.42 11.58 21.94
CA TYR A 141 -9.05 10.75 20.90
C TYR A 141 -7.99 10.08 20.03
N LYS A 142 -7.64 8.82 20.35
CA LYS A 142 -6.54 8.06 19.75
C LYS A 142 -6.98 6.98 18.76
N ASP A 143 -8.07 7.22 18.04
CA ASP A 143 -8.57 6.31 17.02
C ASP A 143 -9.00 7.04 15.74
N LEU A 144 -8.90 6.35 14.60
CA LEU A 144 -9.18 6.94 13.30
C LEU A 144 -10.65 7.34 13.14
N SER A 145 -11.58 6.63 13.77
CA SER A 145 -13.02 6.92 13.68
C SER A 145 -13.35 8.24 14.38
N SER A 146 -12.77 8.48 15.55
CA SER A 146 -12.90 9.74 16.27
C SER A 146 -12.29 10.90 15.52
N ILE A 147 -11.08 10.73 14.96
CA ILE A 147 -10.45 11.74 14.11
C ILE A 147 -11.36 12.09 12.93
N LYS A 148 -11.89 11.10 12.22
CA LYS A 148 -12.81 11.31 11.10
C LYS A 148 -14.05 12.10 11.53
N ARG A 149 -14.71 11.72 12.62
CA ARG A 149 -15.93 12.37 13.11
C ARG A 149 -15.70 13.81 13.54
N LEU A 150 -14.61 14.08 14.25
CA LEU A 150 -14.32 15.38 14.84
C LEU A 150 -13.69 16.37 13.85
N SER A 151 -12.99 15.87 12.82
CA SER A 151 -12.33 16.73 11.84
C SER A 151 -12.88 16.62 10.41
N ARG A 152 -13.66 15.59 10.10
CA ARG A 152 -14.04 15.17 8.75
C ARG A 152 -12.87 14.68 7.87
N ALA A 153 -11.64 14.63 8.39
CA ALA A 153 -10.50 14.12 7.65
C ALA A 153 -10.76 12.69 7.16
N GLY A 154 -10.53 12.43 5.88
CA GLY A 154 -10.80 11.13 5.27
C GLY A 154 -12.26 10.88 4.87
N MET A 155 -13.17 11.82 5.09
CA MET A 155 -14.59 11.69 4.73
C MET A 155 -14.96 12.40 3.41
N GLY A 156 -14.04 13.17 2.85
CA GLY A 156 -14.26 13.87 1.58
C GLY A 156 -14.29 12.91 0.38
N ARG A 157 -14.50 13.47 -0.82
CA ARG A 157 -14.67 12.71 -2.07
C ARG A 157 -13.62 11.65 -2.38
N CYS A 158 -12.37 11.79 -1.89
CA CYS A 158 -11.32 10.80 -2.08
C CYS A 158 -11.39 9.63 -1.07
N GLN A 159 -12.28 9.69 -0.08
CA GLN A 159 -12.49 8.66 0.95
C GLN A 159 -11.20 8.26 1.68
N GLY A 160 -10.33 9.23 1.95
CA GLY A 160 -9.09 9.01 2.71
C GLY A 160 -7.89 8.52 1.89
N ARG A 161 -7.99 8.32 0.58
CA ARG A 161 -6.90 7.79 -0.27
C ARG A 161 -5.59 8.57 -0.12
N TYR A 162 -5.65 9.87 0.10
CA TYR A 162 -4.45 10.70 0.27
C TYR A 162 -4.04 10.89 1.72
N CYS A 163 -4.99 11.08 2.64
CA CYS A 163 -4.67 11.44 4.01
C CYS A 163 -4.62 10.27 5.00
N ALA A 164 -5.23 9.11 4.70
CA ALA A 164 -5.35 8.02 5.66
C ALA A 164 -4.00 7.54 6.20
N ASN A 165 -2.98 7.41 5.35
CA ASN A 165 -1.65 6.97 5.77
C ASN A 165 -0.99 7.98 6.72
N MET A 166 -1.16 9.28 6.48
CA MET A 166 -0.64 10.34 7.35
C MET A 166 -1.36 10.37 8.71
N LEU A 167 -2.68 10.16 8.70
CA LEU A 167 -3.47 10.04 9.94
C LEU A 167 -3.06 8.81 10.75
N LEU A 168 -2.87 7.66 10.08
CA LEU A 168 -2.40 6.44 10.74
C LEU A 168 -0.99 6.59 11.30
N LYS A 169 -0.12 7.33 10.61
CA LYS A 169 1.21 7.61 11.12
C LYS A 169 1.13 8.44 12.39
N LYS A 170 0.38 9.55 12.39
CA LYS A 170 0.19 10.37 13.60
C LYS A 170 -0.36 9.58 14.78
N LEU A 171 -1.24 8.60 14.53
CA LEU A 171 -1.74 7.71 15.58
C LEU A 171 -0.70 6.73 16.11
N LYS A 172 0.30 6.36 15.30
CA LYS A 172 1.38 5.45 15.72
C LYS A 172 2.50 6.16 16.48
N ASP A 173 2.70 7.43 16.21
CA ASP A 173 3.75 8.25 16.83
C ASP A 173 3.35 8.72 18.25
N LEU A 174 2.19 8.29 18.75
CA LEU A 174 1.67 8.50 20.11
C LEU A 174 2.04 7.35 21.06
#